data_ae23eb800fc1e664d8207293d0c28cd1
#
_entry.id   ae23eb800fc1e664d8207293d0c28cd1
#
_cell.length_a   1.000
_cell.length_b   1.000
_cell.length_c   1.000
_cell.angle_alpha   90.00
_cell.angle_beta   90.00
_cell.angle_gamma   90.00
#
_symmetry.space_group_name_H-M   'P 1'
#
loop_
_entity.id
_entity.type
_entity.pdbx_description
1 polymer ?
#
loop_
_entity_poly.entity_id
_entity_poly.type
_entity_poly.pdbx_seq_one_letter_code
_entity_poly.pdbx_strand_id
1 'polypeptide(L)'
;MQETLQNYIPEQAIEGVLQLLANENVIVKIKQERKTRHGDYKKLPSGKHQITINSNLNQYRFLITLIHEIAHLKAYKNYGRFIKPHGVEWKRTFQHLMLPYIHPSIFTDDLLPLLANHFKNPKASSDTDIKLALALKQFDAPNGKTYIFEVPLGSRFKMYNGREFKKGGKRVKRYECVEIDTGKVYLFNPNAEVDLLD
;
A
#
# COMPACT_ATOMS: atom_id res chain seq x y z
N MET A 1 -19.63 1.84 11.27
CA MET A 1 -18.32 2.22 10.66
C MET A 1 -17.26 2.46 11.71
N GLN A 2 -17.52 3.22 12.76
CA GLN A 2 -16.57 3.45 13.87
C GLN A 2 -16.10 2.14 14.49
N GLU A 3 -16.99 1.29 14.98
CA GLU A 3 -16.68 -0.03 15.54
C GLU A 3 -15.84 -0.92 14.58
N THR A 4 -16.06 -0.77 13.29
CA THR A 4 -15.29 -1.51 12.29
C THR A 4 -13.88 -0.94 12.16
N LEU A 5 -13.68 0.38 12.16
CA LEU A 5 -12.38 1.01 11.98
C LEU A 5 -11.46 0.83 13.20
N GLN A 6 -12.00 0.74 14.42
CA GLN A 6 -11.24 0.51 15.65
C GLN A 6 -10.31 -0.71 15.59
N ASN A 7 -10.69 -1.72 14.80
CA ASN A 7 -9.90 -2.94 14.65
C ASN A 7 -8.78 -2.83 13.61
N TYR A 8 -8.72 -1.72 12.84
CA TYR A 8 -7.85 -1.64 11.66
C TYR A 8 -6.96 -0.42 11.59
N ILE A 9 -7.25 0.65 12.33
CA ILE A 9 -6.44 1.87 12.34
C ILE A 9 -6.15 2.32 13.77
N PRO A 10 -5.09 3.13 14.00
CA PRO A 10 -4.83 3.72 15.31
C PRO A 10 -6.04 4.51 15.81
N GLU A 11 -6.34 4.38 17.10
CA GLU A 11 -7.52 4.99 17.73
C GLU A 11 -7.59 6.50 17.47
N GLN A 12 -6.46 7.19 17.60
CA GLN A 12 -6.33 8.64 17.42
C GLN A 12 -6.62 9.10 15.98
N ALA A 13 -6.63 8.18 15.01
CA ALA A 13 -6.95 8.48 13.63
C ALA A 13 -8.44 8.34 13.29
N ILE A 14 -9.22 7.68 14.15
CA ILE A 14 -10.60 7.27 13.83
C ILE A 14 -11.48 8.48 13.55
N GLU A 15 -11.49 9.47 14.46
CA GLU A 15 -12.35 10.64 14.31
C GLU A 15 -12.05 11.41 13.01
N GLY A 16 -10.77 11.67 12.72
CA GLY A 16 -10.36 12.34 11.50
C GLY A 16 -10.80 11.59 10.24
N VAL A 17 -10.65 10.25 10.23
CA VAL A 17 -11.10 9.41 9.11
C VAL A 17 -12.62 9.47 8.95
N LEU A 18 -13.38 9.43 10.05
CA LEU A 18 -14.85 9.56 10.00
C LEU A 18 -15.27 10.91 9.45
N GLN A 19 -14.58 12.00 9.82
CA GLN A 19 -14.82 13.33 9.27
C GLN A 19 -14.52 13.41 7.75
N LEU A 20 -13.45 12.76 7.28
CA LEU A 20 -13.14 12.69 5.84
C LEU A 20 -14.22 11.96 5.04
N LEU A 21 -14.88 10.98 5.65
CA LEU A 21 -15.95 10.18 5.03
C LEU A 21 -17.36 10.77 5.27
N ALA A 22 -17.49 11.72 6.19
CA ALA A 22 -18.76 12.37 6.49
C ALA A 22 -19.31 13.05 5.22
N ASN A 23 -20.62 12.89 4.99
CA ASN A 23 -21.31 13.44 3.82
C ASN A 23 -20.82 12.93 2.45
N GLU A 24 -19.95 11.91 2.44
CA GLU A 24 -19.56 11.22 1.22
C GLU A 24 -20.51 10.05 0.95
N ASN A 25 -21.04 10.00 -0.29
CA ASN A 25 -21.85 8.85 -0.70
C ASN A 25 -20.95 7.64 -1.00
N VAL A 26 -20.25 7.17 0.01
CA VAL A 26 -19.22 6.12 -0.09
C VAL A 26 -19.50 4.92 0.82
N ILE A 27 -19.23 3.74 0.30
CA ILE A 27 -19.26 2.48 1.04
C ILE A 27 -17.82 2.00 1.22
N VAL A 28 -17.37 1.88 2.48
CA VAL A 28 -16.07 1.27 2.80
C VAL A 28 -16.30 -0.21 3.10
N LYS A 29 -15.58 -1.09 2.42
CA LYS A 29 -15.63 -2.56 2.59
C LYS A 29 -14.25 -3.10 2.90
N ILE A 30 -14.17 -3.90 3.93
CA ILE A 30 -12.98 -4.67 4.27
C ILE A 30 -13.06 -6.01 3.54
N LYS A 31 -11.98 -6.39 2.86
CA LYS A 31 -11.90 -7.60 2.03
C LYS A 31 -10.80 -8.51 2.53
N GLN A 32 -10.92 -9.81 2.27
CA GLN A 32 -9.81 -10.74 2.43
C GLN A 32 -8.63 -10.30 1.55
N GLU A 33 -7.44 -10.75 1.91
CA GLU A 33 -6.19 -10.39 1.23
C GLU A 33 -6.27 -10.60 -0.28
N ARG A 34 -5.94 -9.55 -1.02
CA ARG A 34 -5.72 -9.57 -2.47
C ARG A 34 -4.25 -9.37 -2.75
N LYS A 35 -3.62 -10.27 -3.50
CA LYS A 35 -2.17 -10.28 -3.74
C LYS A 35 -1.67 -9.14 -4.63
N THR A 36 -2.54 -8.49 -5.40
CA THR A 36 -2.14 -7.48 -6.40
C THR A 36 -2.38 -6.03 -5.96
N ARG A 37 -3.10 -5.82 -4.84
CA ARG A 37 -3.43 -4.48 -4.35
C ARG A 37 -3.82 -4.50 -2.88
N HIS A 38 -3.53 -3.43 -2.16
CA HIS A 38 -3.94 -3.24 -0.77
C HIS A 38 -5.35 -2.63 -0.66
N GLY A 39 -5.65 -1.68 -1.53
CA GLY A 39 -6.94 -0.98 -1.62
C GLY A 39 -7.44 -0.85 -3.05
N ASP A 40 -8.65 -0.31 -3.19
CA ASP A 40 -9.27 -0.01 -4.48
C ASP A 40 -10.42 0.97 -4.30
N TYR A 41 -10.42 2.04 -5.08
CA TYR A 41 -11.53 2.99 -5.18
C TYR A 41 -12.22 2.85 -6.52
N LYS A 42 -13.56 2.92 -6.52
CA LYS A 42 -14.36 3.00 -7.75
C LYS A 42 -15.66 3.76 -7.55
N LYS A 43 -16.13 4.40 -8.60
CA LYS A 43 -17.50 4.90 -8.72
C LYS A 43 -18.39 3.77 -9.26
N LEU A 44 -19.50 3.54 -8.59
CA LEU A 44 -20.49 2.53 -8.99
C LEU A 44 -21.48 3.13 -10.04
N PRO A 45 -22.14 2.28 -10.85
CA PRO A 45 -23.20 2.74 -11.77
C PRO A 45 -24.33 3.50 -11.08
N SER A 46 -24.63 3.16 -9.81
CA SER A 46 -25.61 3.84 -8.96
C SER A 46 -25.24 5.27 -8.57
N GLY A 47 -24.07 5.77 -8.98
CA GLY A 47 -23.52 7.06 -8.53
C GLY A 47 -22.85 7.02 -7.16
N LYS A 48 -23.00 5.95 -6.38
CA LYS A 48 -22.28 5.75 -5.12
C LYS A 48 -20.80 5.48 -5.37
N HIS A 49 -19.98 5.78 -4.39
CA HIS A 49 -18.55 5.44 -4.38
C HIS A 49 -18.29 4.21 -3.52
N GLN A 50 -17.28 3.44 -3.86
CA GLN A 50 -16.86 2.29 -3.07
C GLN A 50 -15.35 2.31 -2.87
N ILE A 51 -14.93 2.13 -1.62
CA ILE A 51 -13.54 1.88 -1.22
C ILE A 51 -13.46 0.47 -0.68
N THR A 52 -12.44 -0.28 -1.07
CA THR A 52 -12.18 -1.62 -0.50
C THR A 52 -10.75 -1.68 0.00
N ILE A 53 -10.52 -2.23 1.19
CA ILE A 53 -9.21 -2.38 1.81
C ILE A 53 -9.02 -3.84 2.23
N ASN A 54 -7.80 -4.36 2.11
CA ASN A 54 -7.45 -5.69 2.59
C ASN A 54 -7.42 -5.73 4.12
N SER A 55 -7.96 -6.80 4.72
CA SER A 55 -8.08 -6.97 6.17
C SER A 55 -6.76 -7.37 6.86
N ASN A 56 -5.77 -7.86 6.11
CA ASN A 56 -4.50 -8.37 6.63
C ASN A 56 -3.42 -7.31 6.79
N LEU A 57 -3.72 -6.06 6.50
CA LEU A 57 -2.77 -4.95 6.67
C LEU A 57 -2.62 -4.60 8.15
N ASN A 58 -1.40 -4.32 8.60
CA ASN A 58 -1.21 -3.69 9.91
C ASN A 58 -1.87 -2.32 9.96
N GLN A 59 -2.14 -1.81 11.17
CA GLN A 59 -2.91 -0.58 11.37
C GLN A 59 -2.36 0.64 10.61
N TYR A 60 -1.05 0.77 10.50
CA TYR A 60 -0.41 1.89 9.81
C TYR A 60 -0.54 1.79 8.28
N ARG A 61 -0.30 0.60 7.72
CA ARG A 61 -0.54 0.34 6.29
C ARG A 61 -2.00 0.50 5.93
N PHE A 62 -2.91 0.04 6.82
CA PHE A 62 -4.34 0.18 6.61
C PHE A 62 -4.74 1.65 6.56
N LEU A 63 -4.30 2.47 7.52
CA LEU A 63 -4.57 3.90 7.55
C LEU A 63 -4.06 4.61 6.29
N ILE A 64 -2.78 4.38 5.92
CA ILE A 64 -2.19 4.97 4.71
C ILE A 64 -2.99 4.58 3.47
N THR A 65 -3.37 3.29 3.35
CA THR A 65 -4.14 2.78 2.22
C THR A 65 -5.55 3.38 2.19
N LEU A 66 -6.21 3.46 3.33
CA LEU A 66 -7.55 4.05 3.42
C LEU A 66 -7.55 5.53 2.98
N ILE A 67 -6.60 6.33 3.47
CA ILE A 67 -6.47 7.74 3.06
C ILE A 67 -6.08 7.85 1.58
N HIS A 68 -5.28 6.92 1.02
CA HIS A 68 -4.98 6.82 -0.40
C HIS A 68 -6.26 6.68 -1.24
N GLU A 69 -7.17 5.78 -0.84
CA GLU A 69 -8.43 5.55 -1.56
C GLU A 69 -9.41 6.71 -1.35
N ILE A 70 -9.42 7.33 -0.17
CA ILE A 70 -10.16 8.58 0.07
C ILE A 70 -9.61 9.71 -0.82
N ALA A 71 -8.30 9.76 -1.04
CA ALA A 71 -7.71 10.75 -1.94
C ALA A 71 -8.18 10.57 -3.39
N HIS A 72 -8.37 9.33 -3.86
CA HIS A 72 -9.01 9.07 -5.15
C HIS A 72 -10.44 9.59 -5.21
N LEU A 73 -11.24 9.34 -4.17
CA LEU A 73 -12.61 9.85 -4.07
C LEU A 73 -12.64 11.39 -4.12
N LYS A 74 -11.85 12.05 -3.27
CA LYS A 74 -11.81 13.51 -3.16
C LYS A 74 -11.26 14.15 -4.45
N ALA A 75 -10.20 13.60 -5.01
CA ALA A 75 -9.65 14.09 -6.28
C ALA A 75 -10.65 13.91 -7.44
N TYR A 76 -11.34 12.78 -7.50
CA TYR A 76 -12.41 12.58 -8.48
C TYR A 76 -13.55 13.63 -8.34
N LYS A 77 -13.98 13.92 -7.12
CA LYS A 77 -15.05 14.91 -6.87
C LYS A 77 -14.62 16.33 -7.21
N ASN A 78 -13.37 16.70 -6.92
CA ASN A 78 -12.87 18.07 -7.11
C ASN A 78 -12.46 18.35 -8.57
N TYR A 79 -11.91 17.35 -9.27
CA TYR A 79 -11.30 17.55 -10.59
C TYR A 79 -11.96 16.74 -11.72
N GLY A 80 -12.93 15.87 -11.37
CA GLY A 80 -13.66 15.07 -12.36
C GLY A 80 -12.92 13.79 -12.79
N ARG A 81 -13.48 13.12 -13.81
CA ARG A 81 -13.06 11.78 -14.23
C ARG A 81 -11.82 11.72 -15.14
N PHE A 82 -11.37 12.85 -15.63
CA PHE A 82 -10.30 12.91 -16.63
C PHE A 82 -8.90 13.09 -16.05
N ILE A 83 -8.76 13.17 -14.72
CA ILE A 83 -7.46 13.23 -14.07
C ILE A 83 -6.72 11.89 -14.22
N LYS A 84 -5.40 11.95 -14.32
CA LYS A 84 -4.58 10.74 -14.32
C LYS A 84 -4.62 10.09 -12.93
N PRO A 85 -4.87 8.77 -12.83
CA PRO A 85 -4.65 8.05 -11.58
C PRO A 85 -3.23 8.33 -11.06
N HIS A 86 -3.11 8.73 -9.79
CA HIS A 86 -1.85 9.12 -9.15
C HIS A 86 -1.12 10.29 -9.83
N GLY A 87 -1.84 11.13 -10.60
CA GLY A 87 -1.37 12.38 -11.19
C GLY A 87 -1.17 13.49 -10.15
N VAL A 88 -0.92 14.72 -10.61
CA VAL A 88 -0.60 15.87 -9.74
C VAL A 88 -1.76 16.19 -8.80
N GLU A 89 -2.99 16.14 -9.28
CA GLU A 89 -4.22 16.43 -8.53
C GLU A 89 -4.41 15.43 -7.39
N TRP A 90 -4.28 14.13 -7.71
CA TRP A 90 -4.34 13.09 -6.71
C TRP A 90 -3.21 13.20 -5.67
N LYS A 91 -1.96 13.43 -6.11
CA LYS A 91 -0.82 13.57 -5.21
C LYS A 91 -1.01 14.70 -4.21
N ARG A 92 -1.42 15.88 -4.67
CA ARG A 92 -1.70 17.04 -3.82
C ARG A 92 -2.83 16.73 -2.83
N THR A 93 -3.89 16.09 -3.30
CA THR A 93 -5.01 15.67 -2.44
C THR A 93 -4.53 14.69 -1.37
N PHE A 94 -3.75 13.67 -1.76
CA PHE A 94 -3.23 12.67 -0.82
C PHE A 94 -2.26 13.28 0.21
N GLN A 95 -1.36 14.16 -0.21
CA GLN A 95 -0.49 14.92 0.69
C GLN A 95 -1.30 15.71 1.72
N HIS A 96 -2.26 16.49 1.25
CA HIS A 96 -3.11 17.31 2.11
C HIS A 96 -3.90 16.48 3.12
N LEU A 97 -4.52 15.40 2.67
CA LEU A 97 -5.30 14.51 3.55
C LEU A 97 -4.44 13.76 4.55
N MET A 98 -3.21 13.41 4.21
CA MET A 98 -2.34 12.64 5.08
C MET A 98 -1.61 13.50 6.13
N LEU A 99 -1.40 14.77 5.84
CA LEU A 99 -0.61 15.68 6.70
C LEU A 99 -1.07 15.71 8.17
N PRO A 100 -2.37 15.79 8.52
CA PRO A 100 -2.82 15.79 9.90
C PRO A 100 -2.54 14.49 10.66
N TYR A 101 -2.33 13.39 9.94
CA TYR A 101 -2.07 12.07 10.53
C TYR A 101 -0.58 11.79 10.77
N ILE A 102 0.33 12.54 10.14
CA ILE A 102 1.78 12.39 10.38
C ILE A 102 2.12 13.04 11.73
N HIS A 103 1.75 12.35 12.81
CA HIS A 103 1.83 12.85 14.17
C HIS A 103 2.25 11.73 15.15
N PRO A 104 3.02 12.04 16.23
CA PRO A 104 3.48 11.04 17.20
C PRO A 104 2.37 10.29 17.92
N SER A 105 1.17 10.87 18.02
CA SER A 105 0.02 10.17 18.60
C SER A 105 -0.55 9.06 17.72
N ILE A 106 -0.19 9.03 16.42
CA ILE A 106 -0.74 8.08 15.44
C ILE A 106 0.33 7.12 14.94
N PHE A 107 1.53 7.62 14.60
CA PHE A 107 2.65 6.82 14.11
C PHE A 107 3.81 6.83 15.11
N THR A 108 4.55 5.75 15.15
CA THR A 108 5.76 5.65 15.98
C THR A 108 6.86 6.58 15.47
N ASP A 109 7.78 6.97 16.37
CA ASP A 109 8.83 7.96 16.07
C ASP A 109 9.74 7.55 14.89
N ASP A 110 9.99 6.26 14.70
CA ASP A 110 10.77 5.73 13.59
C ASP A 110 10.03 5.77 12.25
N LEU A 111 8.69 5.77 12.24
CA LEU A 111 7.90 5.93 11.02
C LEU A 111 7.77 7.39 10.57
N LEU A 112 7.74 8.34 11.49
CA LEU A 112 7.48 9.76 11.19
C LEU A 112 8.43 10.36 10.15
N PRO A 113 9.78 10.24 10.27
CA PRO A 113 10.69 10.81 9.28
C PRO A 113 10.57 10.13 7.91
N LEU A 114 10.26 8.84 7.88
CA LEU A 114 10.07 8.09 6.63
C LEU A 114 8.79 8.52 5.92
N LEU A 115 7.70 8.69 6.67
CA LEU A 115 6.43 9.23 6.16
C LEU A 115 6.62 10.66 5.66
N ALA A 116 7.22 11.55 6.45
CA ALA A 116 7.48 12.93 6.06
C ALA A 116 8.30 13.00 4.76
N ASN A 117 9.29 12.13 4.59
CA ASN A 117 10.05 12.06 3.34
C ASN A 117 9.23 11.49 2.17
N HIS A 118 8.47 10.41 2.38
CA HIS A 118 7.63 9.79 1.36
C HIS A 118 6.57 10.78 0.84
N PHE A 119 5.93 11.51 1.75
CA PHE A 119 4.87 12.46 1.43
C PHE A 119 5.34 13.78 0.81
N LYS A 120 6.65 14.04 0.68
CA LYS A 120 7.16 15.11 -0.20
C LYS A 120 6.77 14.90 -1.67
N ASN A 121 6.70 13.65 -2.12
CA ASN A 121 6.25 13.28 -3.46
C ASN A 121 5.67 11.85 -3.45
N PRO A 122 4.45 11.67 -2.96
CA PRO A 122 3.87 10.34 -2.77
C PRO A 122 3.75 9.60 -4.10
N LYS A 123 4.03 8.30 -4.04
CA LYS A 123 3.91 7.39 -5.16
C LYS A 123 2.58 6.64 -5.06
N ALA A 124 2.24 5.93 -6.15
CA ALA A 124 1.03 5.10 -6.22
C ALA A 124 0.99 3.97 -5.18
N SER A 125 2.14 3.56 -4.63
CA SER A 125 2.22 2.59 -3.54
C SER A 125 3.35 2.98 -2.60
N SER A 126 3.11 2.88 -1.29
CA SER A 126 4.14 2.99 -0.25
C SER A 126 5.20 1.90 -0.37
N ASP A 127 4.85 0.74 -0.95
CA ASP A 127 5.78 -0.37 -1.17
C ASP A 127 6.88 -0.06 -2.18
N THR A 128 6.77 1.02 -2.95
CA THR A 128 7.86 1.48 -3.82
C THR A 128 8.94 2.26 -3.09
N ASP A 129 8.72 2.63 -1.85
CA ASP A 129 9.69 3.23 -0.95
C ASP A 129 10.24 2.14 -0.01
N ILE A 130 11.44 1.65 -0.32
CA ILE A 130 12.04 0.51 0.39
C ILE A 130 12.15 0.75 1.89
N LYS A 131 12.60 1.95 2.31
CA LYS A 131 12.79 2.26 3.73
C LYS A 131 11.45 2.27 4.48
N LEU A 132 10.44 2.93 3.91
CA LEU A 132 9.10 2.97 4.50
C LEU A 132 8.45 1.59 4.51
N ALA A 133 8.58 0.82 3.42
CA ALA A 133 8.01 -0.53 3.34
C ALA A 133 8.59 -1.47 4.40
N LEU A 134 9.92 -1.40 4.62
CA LEU A 134 10.60 -2.18 5.68
C LEU A 134 10.13 -1.80 7.09
N ALA A 135 10.10 -0.50 7.37
CA ALA A 135 9.66 -0.02 8.67
C ALA A 135 8.19 -0.42 8.95
N LEU A 136 7.32 -0.32 7.94
CA LEU A 136 5.93 -0.77 8.06
C LEU A 136 5.81 -2.29 8.24
N LYS A 137 6.73 -3.09 7.64
CA LYS A 137 6.71 -4.57 7.77
C LYS A 137 6.90 -5.05 9.20
N GLN A 138 7.60 -4.29 10.03
CA GLN A 138 7.83 -4.63 11.44
C GLN A 138 6.50 -4.74 12.24
N PHE A 139 5.45 -4.15 11.75
CA PHE A 139 4.10 -4.18 12.35
C PHE A 139 3.17 -5.21 11.70
N ASP A 140 3.62 -5.90 10.64
CA ASP A 140 2.84 -6.97 10.01
C ASP A 140 2.88 -8.23 10.89
N ALA A 141 1.80 -9.01 10.86
CA ALA A 141 1.82 -10.34 11.45
C ALA A 141 2.90 -11.19 10.75
N PRO A 142 3.67 -12.00 11.49
CA PRO A 142 4.66 -12.89 10.89
C PRO A 142 4.02 -13.78 9.82
N ASN A 143 4.51 -13.70 8.59
CA ASN A 143 3.98 -14.46 7.45
C ASN A 143 5.04 -15.39 6.82
N GLY A 144 6.25 -15.46 7.40
CA GLY A 144 7.36 -16.29 6.90
C GLY A 144 7.95 -15.82 5.57
N LYS A 145 7.47 -14.69 5.01
CA LYS A 145 7.90 -14.19 3.70
C LYS A 145 9.07 -13.23 3.79
N THR A 146 9.88 -13.26 2.76
CA THR A 146 11.07 -12.42 2.57
C THR A 146 10.83 -11.47 1.40
N TYR A 147 11.36 -10.26 1.46
CA TYR A 147 11.37 -9.37 0.31
C TYR A 147 12.48 -9.77 -0.68
N ILE A 148 12.23 -9.59 -1.99
CA ILE A 148 13.21 -9.89 -3.04
C ILE A 148 14.58 -9.26 -2.77
N PHE A 149 14.65 -8.03 -2.26
CA PHE A 149 15.93 -7.40 -1.99
C PHE A 149 16.72 -8.09 -0.86
N GLU A 150 16.05 -8.78 0.08
CA GLU A 150 16.65 -9.54 1.18
C GLU A 150 17.11 -10.94 0.73
N VAL A 151 16.49 -11.50 -0.31
CA VAL A 151 16.88 -12.81 -0.86
C VAL A 151 18.33 -12.76 -1.31
N PRO A 152 19.20 -13.70 -0.95
CA PRO A 152 20.60 -13.75 -1.42
C PRO A 152 20.67 -13.89 -2.95
N LEU A 153 21.74 -13.34 -3.55
CA LEU A 153 21.98 -13.52 -4.99
C LEU A 153 22.19 -15.00 -5.33
N GLY A 154 21.49 -15.47 -6.33
CA GLY A 154 21.57 -16.88 -6.77
C GLY A 154 20.63 -17.82 -6.00
N SER A 155 20.02 -17.41 -4.91
CA SER A 155 19.04 -18.24 -4.17
C SER A 155 17.75 -18.40 -4.94
N ARG A 156 17.03 -19.48 -4.63
CA ARG A 156 15.74 -19.83 -5.20
C ARG A 156 14.62 -19.33 -4.29
N PHE A 157 13.54 -18.90 -4.91
CA PHE A 157 12.33 -18.47 -4.21
C PHE A 157 11.08 -18.83 -5.00
N LYS A 158 9.97 -18.92 -4.29
CA LYS A 158 8.65 -19.22 -4.85
C LYS A 158 7.72 -18.01 -4.72
N MET A 159 6.96 -17.75 -5.77
CA MET A 159 5.89 -16.77 -5.77
C MET A 159 4.57 -17.38 -5.28
N TYR A 160 3.65 -16.54 -4.83
CA TYR A 160 2.31 -16.93 -4.37
C TYR A 160 1.52 -17.81 -5.36
N ASN A 161 1.85 -17.77 -6.65
CA ASN A 161 1.22 -18.57 -7.71
C ASN A 161 1.96 -19.91 -7.99
N GLY A 162 2.90 -20.28 -7.12
CA GLY A 162 3.66 -21.52 -7.20
C GLY A 162 4.88 -21.49 -8.13
N ARG A 163 5.08 -20.42 -8.92
CA ARG A 163 6.23 -20.31 -9.83
C ARG A 163 7.52 -20.08 -9.05
N GLU A 164 8.59 -20.76 -9.49
CA GLU A 164 9.91 -20.68 -8.87
C GLU A 164 10.89 -19.89 -9.71
N PHE A 165 11.73 -19.13 -9.03
CA PHE A 165 12.69 -18.24 -9.65
C PHE A 165 14.04 -18.31 -8.94
N LYS A 166 15.11 -18.06 -9.71
CA LYS A 166 16.45 -17.81 -9.18
C LYS A 166 16.73 -16.32 -9.21
N LYS A 167 17.13 -15.72 -8.07
CA LYS A 167 17.47 -14.31 -7.99
C LYS A 167 18.74 -14.00 -8.74
N GLY A 168 18.66 -13.03 -9.65
CA GLY A 168 19.78 -12.44 -10.36
C GLY A 168 20.15 -11.05 -9.84
N GLY A 169 20.91 -10.31 -10.62
CA GLY A 169 21.41 -8.98 -10.30
C GLY A 169 20.33 -7.90 -10.28
N LYS A 170 20.67 -6.77 -9.68
CA LYS A 170 19.82 -5.58 -9.70
C LYS A 170 20.01 -4.82 -11.02
N ARG A 171 18.91 -4.55 -11.73
CA ARG A 171 18.88 -3.72 -12.93
C ARG A 171 18.11 -2.43 -12.61
N VAL A 172 18.85 -1.32 -12.50
CA VAL A 172 18.31 0.00 -12.12
C VAL A 172 17.52 -0.05 -10.79
N LYS A 173 16.20 -0.22 -10.83
CA LYS A 173 15.31 -0.23 -9.65
C LYS A 173 14.70 -1.60 -9.35
N ARG A 174 14.94 -2.63 -10.17
CA ARG A 174 14.34 -3.96 -10.07
C ARG A 174 15.42 -5.03 -10.07
N TYR A 175 15.05 -6.24 -9.62
CA TYR A 175 15.93 -7.41 -9.71
C TYR A 175 15.53 -8.27 -10.90
N GLU A 176 16.53 -8.70 -11.67
CA GLU A 176 16.35 -9.74 -12.68
C GLU A 176 16.25 -11.08 -11.96
N CYS A 177 15.23 -11.86 -12.29
CA CYS A 177 15.07 -13.20 -11.75
C CYS A 177 14.71 -14.13 -12.91
N VAL A 178 15.35 -15.28 -12.95
CA VAL A 178 15.14 -16.29 -13.98
C VAL A 178 14.13 -17.30 -13.46
N GLU A 179 13.05 -17.50 -14.22
CA GLU A 179 12.09 -18.56 -13.93
C GLU A 179 12.72 -19.94 -14.17
N ILE A 180 12.60 -20.83 -13.20
CA ILE A 180 13.27 -22.14 -13.25
C ILE A 180 12.73 -23.00 -14.40
N ASP A 181 11.41 -23.06 -14.58
CA ASP A 181 10.76 -23.96 -15.54
C ASP A 181 10.98 -23.52 -17.00
N THR A 182 11.02 -22.21 -17.25
CA THR A 182 11.02 -21.68 -18.64
C THR A 182 12.33 -21.01 -19.05
N GLY A 183 13.22 -20.71 -18.09
CA GLY A 183 14.44 -19.94 -18.32
C GLY A 183 14.18 -18.46 -18.65
N LYS A 184 12.94 -17.97 -18.64
CA LYS A 184 12.61 -16.57 -18.94
C LYS A 184 13.03 -15.65 -17.83
N VAL A 185 13.50 -14.45 -18.19
CA VAL A 185 13.90 -13.40 -17.25
C VAL A 185 12.72 -12.49 -16.95
N TYR A 186 12.50 -12.25 -15.67
CA TYR A 186 11.47 -11.34 -15.15
C TYR A 186 12.10 -10.25 -14.27
N LEU A 187 11.49 -9.08 -14.26
CA LEU A 187 11.91 -7.94 -13.43
C LEU A 187 11.02 -7.80 -12.21
N PHE A 188 11.56 -8.14 -11.04
CA PHE A 188 10.86 -8.08 -9.77
C PHE A 188 11.06 -6.75 -9.05
N ASN A 189 9.98 -6.24 -8.43
CA ASN A 189 10.08 -5.13 -7.50
C ASN A 189 10.89 -5.58 -6.27
N PRO A 190 11.82 -4.78 -5.75
CA PRO A 190 12.57 -5.09 -4.52
C PRO A 190 11.70 -5.55 -3.35
N ASN A 191 10.53 -4.95 -3.18
CA ASN A 191 9.61 -5.22 -2.07
C ASN A 191 8.52 -6.26 -2.43
N ALA A 192 8.69 -7.03 -3.47
CA ALA A 192 7.82 -8.19 -3.70
C ALA A 192 8.09 -9.24 -2.63
N GLU A 193 7.04 -9.71 -1.96
CA GLU A 193 7.12 -10.80 -0.98
C GLU A 193 7.16 -12.14 -1.68
N VAL A 194 8.06 -12.99 -1.19
CA VAL A 194 8.32 -14.32 -1.72
C VAL A 194 8.58 -15.32 -0.60
N ASP A 195 8.38 -16.58 -0.90
CA ASP A 195 8.78 -17.69 -0.03
C ASP A 195 10.22 -18.11 -0.43
N LEU A 196 11.19 -17.87 0.45
CA LEU A 196 12.57 -18.31 0.22
C LEU A 196 12.62 -19.84 0.27
N LEU A 197 13.27 -20.47 -0.68
CA LEU A 197 13.38 -21.93 -0.75
C LEU A 197 14.71 -22.46 -0.21
N ASP A 198 15.82 -21.72 -0.43
CA ASP A 198 17.17 -22.06 0.01
C ASP A 198 18.06 -20.81 0.09
#